data_5214e202b1eddb2b1357d8dac3782aa4
#
_entry.id   5214e202b1eddb2b1357d8dac3782aa4
#
_cell.length_a   1.000
_cell.length_b   1.000
_cell.length_c   1.000
_cell.angle_alpha   90.00
_cell.angle_beta   90.00
_cell.angle_gamma   90.00
#
_symmetry.space_group_name_H-M   'P 1'
#
loop_
_entity.id
_entity.type
_entity.pdbx_description
1 polymer ?
#
loop_
_entity_poly.entity_id
_entity_poly.type
_entity_poly.pdbx_seq_one_letter_code
_entity_poly.pdbx_strand_id
1 'polypeptide(L)'
;MKAALVAAVAIALAVSFVAGVFVGAIMESSRRISNKAAIKAVNVGVYQDPALTVPLTEIDWGVLEPGEEKNYTAYIKNESNVALTLFLTTENWSPLNASSFIALTWNYYGQPLEVDESVEVTLTLAVDPAISGITSFSFDIVIVGQG
;
A
#
# COMPACT_ATOMS: atom_id res chain seq x y z
N MET A 1 40.46 -29.98 12.65
CA MET A 1 41.02 -29.40 11.40
C MET A 1 39.95 -29.14 10.36
N LYS A 2 39.10 -30.10 10.03
CA LYS A 2 38.05 -29.89 9.03
C LYS A 2 37.04 -28.80 9.44
N ALA A 3 36.64 -28.76 10.71
CA ALA A 3 35.71 -27.73 11.20
C ALA A 3 36.30 -26.32 11.13
N ALA A 4 37.56 -26.14 11.45
CA ALA A 4 38.21 -24.84 11.38
C ALA A 4 38.35 -24.33 9.94
N LEU A 5 38.64 -25.22 8.99
CA LEU A 5 38.73 -24.86 7.58
C LEU A 5 37.37 -24.45 7.02
N VAL A 6 36.31 -25.16 7.36
CA VAL A 6 34.94 -24.83 6.94
C VAL A 6 34.51 -23.48 7.51
N ALA A 7 34.83 -23.20 8.78
CA ALA A 7 34.51 -21.94 9.41
C ALA A 7 35.22 -20.75 8.72
N ALA A 8 36.49 -20.93 8.34
CA ALA A 8 37.24 -19.88 7.64
C ALA A 8 36.64 -19.56 6.27
N VAL A 9 36.24 -20.57 5.51
CA VAL A 9 35.58 -20.39 4.22
C VAL A 9 34.23 -19.70 4.38
N ALA A 10 33.45 -20.08 5.36
CA ALA A 10 32.15 -19.46 5.61
C ALA A 10 32.29 -17.97 5.96
N ILE A 11 33.29 -17.58 6.76
CA ILE A 11 33.56 -16.18 7.10
C ILE A 11 33.95 -15.38 5.86
N ALA A 12 34.78 -15.91 4.98
CA ALA A 12 35.19 -15.24 3.75
C ALA A 12 33.99 -14.99 2.83
N LEU A 13 33.10 -15.96 2.67
CA LEU A 13 31.88 -15.82 1.87
C LEU A 13 30.93 -14.78 2.46
N ALA A 14 30.77 -14.76 3.78
CA ALA A 14 29.92 -13.80 4.46
C ALA A 14 30.41 -12.36 4.27
N VAL A 15 31.72 -12.12 4.34
CA VAL A 15 32.30 -10.79 4.11
C VAL A 15 32.07 -10.31 2.69
N SER A 16 32.25 -11.16 1.70
CA SER A 16 32.00 -10.81 0.30
C SER A 16 30.53 -10.47 0.05
N PHE A 17 29.62 -11.24 0.63
CA PHE A 17 28.19 -11.01 0.51
C PHE A 17 27.78 -9.67 1.15
N VAL A 18 28.27 -9.36 2.35
CA VAL A 18 27.96 -8.10 3.04
C VAL A 18 28.39 -6.88 2.22
N ALA A 19 29.56 -6.93 1.61
CA ALA A 19 30.05 -5.83 0.77
C ALA A 19 29.14 -5.58 -0.44
N GLY A 20 28.68 -6.63 -1.08
CA GLY A 20 27.75 -6.53 -2.23
C GLY A 20 26.40 -5.96 -1.83
N VAL A 21 25.84 -6.40 -0.73
CA VAL A 21 24.58 -5.90 -0.20
C VAL A 21 24.68 -4.43 0.22
N PHE A 22 25.77 -4.02 0.82
CA PHE A 22 26.00 -2.65 1.25
C PHE A 22 25.96 -1.66 0.06
N VAL A 23 26.63 -1.97 -1.04
CA VAL A 23 26.61 -1.12 -2.25
C VAL A 23 25.21 -1.02 -2.84
N GLY A 24 24.49 -2.14 -2.94
CA GLY A 24 23.12 -2.14 -3.43
C GLY A 24 22.17 -1.33 -2.52
N ALA A 25 22.28 -1.49 -1.22
CA ALA A 25 21.45 -0.76 -0.26
C ALA A 25 21.64 0.75 -0.33
N ILE A 26 22.88 1.24 -0.51
CA ILE A 26 23.15 2.68 -0.65
C ILE A 26 22.48 3.24 -1.91
N MET A 27 22.56 2.56 -3.04
CA MET A 27 21.95 3.00 -4.29
C MET A 27 20.41 3.01 -4.19
N GLU A 28 19.83 2.03 -3.56
CA GLU A 28 18.37 1.94 -3.39
C GLU A 28 17.85 2.98 -2.42
N SER A 29 18.55 3.27 -1.32
CA SER A 29 18.09 4.21 -0.30
C SER A 29 17.88 5.63 -0.84
N SER A 30 18.55 6.03 -1.92
CA SER A 30 18.38 7.34 -2.55
C SER A 30 17.03 7.49 -3.29
N ARG A 31 16.28 6.40 -3.50
CA ARG A 31 15.03 6.37 -4.25
C ARG A 31 13.82 6.02 -3.39
N ARG A 32 13.94 6.13 -2.08
CA ARG A 32 12.85 5.85 -1.16
C ARG A 32 11.84 6.98 -1.14
N ILE A 33 10.57 6.59 -1.11
CA ILE A 33 9.44 7.52 -1.15
C ILE A 33 8.55 7.24 0.06
N SER A 34 8.35 8.25 0.90
CA SER A 34 7.42 8.17 2.02
C SER A 34 6.03 8.67 1.61
N ASN A 35 4.99 8.21 2.29
CA ASN A 35 3.64 8.55 1.91
C ASN A 35 2.65 8.41 3.06
N LYS A 36 1.48 9.03 2.88
CA LYS A 36 0.28 8.83 3.68
C LYS A 36 -0.95 8.99 2.81
N ALA A 37 -1.99 8.20 3.11
CA ALA A 37 -3.27 8.30 2.43
C ALA A 37 -4.39 8.34 3.46
N ALA A 38 -5.16 9.42 3.49
CA ALA A 38 -6.36 9.52 4.32
C ALA A 38 -7.52 8.79 3.66
N ILE A 39 -8.39 8.20 4.47
CA ILE A 39 -9.60 7.52 3.99
C ILE A 39 -10.80 8.43 4.19
N LYS A 40 -11.56 8.64 3.12
CA LYS A 40 -12.86 9.32 3.14
C LYS A 40 -13.93 8.33 2.68
N ALA A 41 -14.98 8.19 3.47
CA ALA A 41 -16.04 7.23 3.20
C ALA A 41 -17.40 7.94 3.15
N VAL A 42 -18.25 7.55 2.21
CA VAL A 42 -19.61 8.06 2.05
C VAL A 42 -20.58 6.87 2.02
N ASN A 43 -21.55 6.85 2.91
CA ASN A 43 -22.56 5.81 3.09
C ASN A 43 -22.03 4.44 3.54
N VAL A 44 -20.75 4.33 3.79
CA VAL A 44 -20.08 3.09 4.22
C VAL A 44 -19.14 3.38 5.38
N GLY A 45 -18.83 2.34 6.16
CA GLY A 45 -17.72 2.36 7.11
C GLY A 45 -16.56 1.56 6.56
N VAL A 46 -15.34 2.01 6.81
CA VAL A 46 -14.12 1.34 6.39
C VAL A 46 -13.34 0.95 7.64
N TYR A 47 -12.95 -0.31 7.73
CA TYR A 47 -12.37 -0.90 8.94
C TYR A 47 -11.08 -1.66 8.65
N GLN A 48 -10.25 -1.77 9.68
CA GLN A 48 -8.97 -2.48 9.62
C GLN A 48 -9.11 -3.98 9.85
N ASP A 49 -10.21 -4.41 10.51
CA ASP A 49 -10.40 -5.77 11.00
C ASP A 49 -11.72 -6.37 10.49
N PRO A 50 -11.82 -7.70 10.34
CA PRO A 50 -13.05 -8.36 9.89
C PRO A 50 -14.19 -8.24 10.89
N ALA A 51 -13.90 -7.99 12.17
CA ALA A 51 -14.93 -7.77 13.19
C ALA A 51 -15.52 -6.36 13.14
N LEU A 52 -15.00 -5.47 12.27
CA LEU A 52 -15.48 -4.10 12.06
C LEU A 52 -15.45 -3.27 13.34
N THR A 53 -14.38 -3.42 14.13
CA THR A 53 -14.23 -2.74 15.42
C THR A 53 -13.26 -1.58 15.39
N VAL A 54 -12.28 -1.59 14.48
CA VAL A 54 -11.25 -0.56 14.36
C VAL A 54 -11.42 0.19 13.05
N PRO A 55 -11.91 1.45 13.07
CA PRO A 55 -12.02 2.25 11.85
C PRO A 55 -10.67 2.45 11.17
N LEU A 56 -10.68 2.41 9.84
CA LEU A 56 -9.51 2.74 9.03
C LEU A 56 -9.65 4.19 8.55
N THR A 57 -8.81 5.06 9.10
CA THR A 57 -8.84 6.49 8.78
C THR A 57 -7.67 6.93 7.91
N GLU A 58 -6.61 6.15 7.88
CA GLU A 58 -5.38 6.47 7.17
C GLU A 58 -4.62 5.19 6.85
N ILE A 59 -3.96 5.15 5.70
CA ILE A 59 -3.03 4.09 5.35
C ILE A 59 -1.63 4.70 5.19
N ASP A 60 -0.68 4.19 5.96
CA ASP A 60 0.74 4.43 5.73
C ASP A 60 1.28 3.22 4.96
N TRP A 61 1.60 3.42 3.68
CA TRP A 61 2.12 2.36 2.82
C TRP A 61 3.58 2.03 3.11
N GLY A 62 4.19 2.77 4.06
CA GLY A 62 5.60 2.63 4.36
C GLY A 62 6.48 3.29 3.32
N VAL A 63 7.75 2.89 3.29
CA VAL A 63 8.69 3.42 2.31
C VAL A 63 8.57 2.62 1.01
N LEU A 64 8.37 3.33 -0.09
CA LEU A 64 8.18 2.75 -1.41
C LEU A 64 9.40 3.00 -2.30
N GLU A 65 9.62 2.10 -3.23
CA GLU A 65 10.66 2.21 -4.26
C GLU A 65 10.01 2.23 -5.64
N PRO A 66 10.65 2.83 -6.65
CA PRO A 66 10.14 2.80 -8.02
C PRO A 66 9.89 1.37 -8.50
N GLY A 67 8.72 1.14 -9.10
CA GLY A 67 8.30 -0.16 -9.58
C GLY A 67 7.71 -1.09 -8.52
N GLU A 68 7.61 -0.64 -7.27
CA GLU A 68 7.07 -1.44 -6.17
C GLU A 68 5.54 -1.42 -6.16
N GLU A 69 4.95 -2.53 -5.74
CA GLU A 69 3.53 -2.64 -5.43
C GLU A 69 3.35 -3.05 -3.98
N LYS A 70 2.35 -2.48 -3.32
CA LYS A 70 1.95 -2.89 -1.96
C LYS A 70 0.45 -3.07 -1.87
N ASN A 71 0.04 -4.06 -1.10
CA ASN A 71 -1.36 -4.40 -0.85
C ASN A 71 -1.76 -4.04 0.57
N TYR A 72 -3.00 -3.61 0.74
CA TYR A 72 -3.62 -3.39 2.04
C TYR A 72 -5.03 -3.98 2.03
N THR A 73 -5.36 -4.79 3.01
CA THR A 73 -6.68 -5.37 3.15
C THR A 73 -7.55 -4.50 4.04
N ALA A 74 -8.72 -4.12 3.53
CA ALA A 74 -9.71 -3.33 4.25
C ALA A 74 -11.06 -4.02 4.23
N TYR A 75 -11.90 -3.69 5.19
CA TYR A 75 -13.26 -4.24 5.35
C TYR A 75 -14.25 -3.09 5.26
N ILE A 76 -15.20 -3.19 4.33
CA ILE A 76 -16.15 -2.12 4.04
C ILE A 76 -17.55 -2.61 4.38
N LYS A 77 -18.25 -1.88 5.24
CA LYS A 77 -19.62 -2.18 5.65
C LYS A 77 -20.59 -1.18 5.06
N ASN A 78 -21.71 -1.67 4.53
CA ASN A 78 -22.83 -0.82 4.15
C ASN A 78 -23.52 -0.29 5.40
N GLU A 79 -23.36 1.00 5.68
CA GLU A 79 -23.98 1.69 6.82
C GLU A 79 -25.21 2.49 6.41
N SER A 80 -25.71 2.29 5.19
CA SER A 80 -26.93 2.91 4.70
C SER A 80 -28.14 1.99 4.91
N ASN A 81 -29.31 2.46 4.48
CA ASN A 81 -30.54 1.69 4.55
C ASN A 81 -30.99 1.11 3.21
N VAL A 82 -30.09 1.10 2.22
CA VAL A 82 -30.33 0.51 0.88
C VAL A 82 -29.10 -0.27 0.46
N ALA A 83 -29.28 -1.20 -0.48
CA ALA A 83 -28.15 -1.89 -1.11
C ALA A 83 -27.29 -0.89 -1.89
N LEU A 84 -25.98 -1.07 -1.85
CA LEU A 84 -25.01 -0.15 -2.45
C LEU A 84 -24.12 -0.87 -3.45
N THR A 85 -23.63 -0.13 -4.43
CA THR A 85 -22.45 -0.46 -5.22
C THR A 85 -21.33 0.49 -4.82
N LEU A 86 -20.12 -0.03 -4.68
CA LEU A 86 -18.97 0.74 -4.19
C LEU A 86 -18.14 1.32 -5.33
N PHE A 87 -17.61 2.51 -5.11
CA PHE A 87 -16.71 3.20 -6.04
C PHE A 87 -15.48 3.69 -5.32
N LEU A 88 -14.33 3.54 -5.97
CA LEU A 88 -13.02 3.97 -5.45
C LEU A 88 -12.48 5.10 -6.31
N THR A 89 -12.14 6.21 -5.70
CA THR A 89 -11.44 7.31 -6.35
C THR A 89 -10.33 7.84 -5.45
N THR A 90 -9.47 8.66 -6.01
CA THR A 90 -8.41 9.34 -5.27
C THR A 90 -8.50 10.84 -5.55
N GLU A 91 -8.12 11.65 -4.56
CA GLU A 91 -8.12 13.10 -4.69
C GLU A 91 -7.05 13.75 -3.81
N ASN A 92 -6.89 15.05 -3.94
CA ASN A 92 -5.98 15.86 -3.12
C ASN A 92 -4.53 15.35 -3.11
N TRP A 93 -4.04 14.99 -4.28
CA TRP A 93 -2.65 14.58 -4.45
C TRP A 93 -1.68 15.72 -4.14
N SER A 94 -0.67 15.41 -3.33
CA SER A 94 0.42 16.34 -3.02
C SER A 94 1.76 15.60 -3.03
N PRO A 95 2.69 15.94 -3.92
CA PRO A 95 2.57 16.90 -5.01
C PRO A 95 1.54 16.43 -6.06
N LEU A 96 0.96 17.37 -6.78
CA LEU A 96 -0.11 17.07 -7.74
C LEU A 96 0.32 16.07 -8.82
N ASN A 97 1.56 16.17 -9.29
CA ASN A 97 2.09 15.28 -10.33
C ASN A 97 2.34 13.84 -9.85
N ALA A 98 2.25 13.57 -8.55
CA ALA A 98 2.40 12.20 -8.05
C ALA A 98 1.31 11.27 -8.62
N SER A 99 0.12 11.78 -8.91
CA SER A 99 -0.96 11.02 -9.50
C SER A 99 -0.64 10.43 -10.87
N SER A 100 0.36 10.98 -11.55
CA SER A 100 0.83 10.45 -12.85
C SER A 100 1.73 9.21 -12.70
N PHE A 101 2.26 8.97 -11.51
CA PHE A 101 3.23 7.89 -11.24
C PHE A 101 2.72 6.86 -10.25
N ILE A 102 1.62 7.14 -9.57
CA ILE A 102 1.08 6.27 -8.52
C ILE A 102 -0.34 5.87 -8.93
N ALA A 103 -0.61 4.57 -8.94
CA ALA A 103 -1.94 4.03 -9.22
C ALA A 103 -2.47 3.28 -8.01
N LEU A 104 -3.72 3.53 -7.66
CA LEU A 104 -4.44 2.78 -6.64
C LEU A 104 -5.56 2.00 -7.31
N THR A 105 -5.59 0.69 -7.07
CA THR A 105 -6.63 -0.21 -7.58
C THR A 105 -7.16 -1.08 -6.45
N TRP A 106 -8.26 -1.77 -6.67
CA TRP A 106 -8.79 -2.75 -5.73
C TRP A 106 -9.41 -3.94 -6.46
N ASN A 107 -9.70 -4.99 -5.72
CA ASN A 107 -10.26 -6.22 -6.27
C ASN A 107 -11.80 -6.31 -6.17
N TYR A 108 -12.47 -5.25 -5.75
CA TYR A 108 -13.93 -5.18 -5.79
C TYR A 108 -14.41 -5.13 -7.24
N TYR A 109 -15.40 -5.94 -7.59
CA TYR A 109 -15.84 -6.12 -8.99
C TYR A 109 -17.27 -5.64 -9.25
N GLY A 110 -17.88 -4.87 -8.35
CA GLY A 110 -19.19 -4.27 -8.57
C GLY A 110 -20.37 -5.06 -8.00
N GLN A 111 -20.13 -6.12 -7.21
CA GLN A 111 -21.20 -6.87 -6.56
C GLN A 111 -21.99 -5.97 -5.60
N PRO A 112 -23.34 -6.07 -5.57
CA PRO A 112 -24.13 -5.30 -4.62
C PRO A 112 -23.77 -5.65 -3.19
N LEU A 113 -23.71 -4.63 -2.33
CA LEU A 113 -23.50 -4.79 -0.89
C LEU A 113 -24.83 -4.48 -0.18
N GLU A 114 -25.44 -5.50 0.38
CA GLU A 114 -26.72 -5.37 1.05
C GLU A 114 -26.62 -4.57 2.35
N VAL A 115 -27.74 -4.13 2.89
CA VAL A 115 -27.78 -3.40 4.18
C VAL A 115 -27.10 -4.23 5.26
N ASP A 116 -26.21 -3.58 6.03
CA ASP A 116 -25.39 -4.19 7.09
C ASP A 116 -24.39 -5.24 6.64
N GLU A 117 -24.31 -5.55 5.35
CA GLU A 117 -23.32 -6.47 4.80
C GLU A 117 -21.94 -5.81 4.73
N SER A 118 -20.90 -6.61 4.90
CA SER A 118 -19.51 -6.17 4.74
C SER A 118 -18.80 -6.97 3.66
N VAL A 119 -17.78 -6.37 3.08
CA VAL A 119 -16.94 -7.01 2.07
C VAL A 119 -15.47 -6.74 2.38
N GLU A 120 -14.64 -7.76 2.22
CA GLU A 120 -13.19 -7.65 2.27
C GLU A 120 -12.69 -7.21 0.90
N VAL A 121 -11.88 -6.16 0.87
CA VAL A 121 -11.23 -5.68 -0.35
C VAL A 121 -9.73 -5.57 -0.15
N THR A 122 -8.97 -5.82 -1.19
CA THR A 122 -7.53 -5.58 -1.22
C THR A 122 -7.26 -4.37 -2.09
N LEU A 123 -6.69 -3.34 -1.47
CA LEU A 123 -6.19 -2.15 -2.16
C LEU A 123 -4.77 -2.40 -2.60
N THR A 124 -4.43 -2.07 -3.83
CA THR A 124 -3.07 -2.21 -4.38
C THR A 124 -2.57 -0.85 -4.82
N LEU A 125 -1.44 -0.44 -4.24
CA LEU A 125 -0.73 0.78 -4.61
C LEU A 125 0.48 0.39 -5.46
N ALA A 126 0.55 0.92 -6.68
CA ALA A 126 1.63 0.64 -7.62
C ALA A 126 2.40 1.92 -7.93
N VAL A 127 3.73 1.85 -7.86
CA VAL A 127 4.63 2.97 -8.15
C VAL A 127 5.28 2.72 -9.51
N ASP A 128 5.13 3.69 -10.42
CA ASP A 128 5.75 3.63 -11.74
C ASP A 128 7.28 3.58 -11.60
N PRO A 129 7.96 2.64 -12.27
CA PRO A 129 9.42 2.60 -12.23
C PRO A 129 10.09 3.85 -12.81
N ALA A 130 9.39 4.65 -13.61
CA ALA A 130 9.89 5.90 -14.19
C ALA A 130 9.72 7.10 -13.26
N ILE A 131 9.16 6.91 -12.05
CA ILE A 131 8.95 8.02 -11.10
C ILE A 131 10.27 8.73 -10.79
N SER A 132 10.25 10.06 -10.81
CA SER A 132 11.42 10.89 -10.51
C SER A 132 10.98 12.21 -9.89
N GLY A 133 11.87 12.79 -9.06
CA GLY A 133 11.62 14.10 -8.44
C GLY A 133 10.60 14.09 -7.30
N ILE A 134 10.10 12.92 -6.89
CA ILE A 134 9.14 12.77 -5.80
C ILE A 134 9.79 11.94 -4.69
N THR A 135 9.96 12.54 -3.52
CA THR A 135 10.53 11.90 -2.33
C THR A 135 9.50 11.60 -1.27
N SER A 136 8.32 12.24 -1.37
CA SER A 136 7.17 11.97 -0.53
C SER A 136 5.90 12.38 -1.26
N PHE A 137 4.79 11.74 -0.92
CA PHE A 137 3.48 12.13 -1.45
C PHE A 137 2.38 11.81 -0.44
N SER A 138 1.26 12.48 -0.61
CA SER A 138 0.03 12.20 0.11
C SER A 138 -1.18 12.32 -0.81
N PHE A 139 -2.26 11.67 -0.47
CA PHE A 139 -3.51 11.75 -1.21
C PHE A 139 -4.66 11.25 -0.33
N ASP A 140 -5.88 11.46 -0.79
CA ASP A 140 -7.07 10.92 -0.16
C ASP A 140 -7.61 9.75 -0.97
N ILE A 141 -7.97 8.68 -0.29
CA ILE A 141 -8.68 7.53 -0.85
C ILE A 141 -10.15 7.75 -0.55
N VAL A 142 -10.98 7.82 -1.58
CA VAL A 142 -12.42 8.08 -1.44
C VAL A 142 -13.19 6.82 -1.83
N ILE A 143 -13.95 6.29 -0.88
CA ILE A 143 -14.80 5.12 -1.08
C ILE A 143 -16.25 5.56 -0.91
N VAL A 144 -17.03 5.44 -1.99
CA VAL A 144 -18.41 5.91 -2.04
C VAL A 144 -19.34 4.72 -2.32
N GLY A 145 -20.37 4.58 -1.49
CA GLY A 145 -21.47 3.66 -1.76
C GLY A 145 -22.62 4.41 -2.42
N GLN A 146 -23.10 3.90 -3.53
CA GLN A 146 -24.25 4.43 -4.27
C GLN A 146 -25.37 3.39 -4.34
N GLY A 147 -26.58 3.84 -3.99
CA GLY A 147 -27.78 3.03 -4.07
C GLY A 147 -28.47 3.09 -5.42
#